data_7df6a4df22dc22c8ec3cbfacd93f2009
#
_entry.id   7df6a4df22dc22c8ec3cbfacd93f2009
#
_cell.length_a   1.000
_cell.length_b   1.000
_cell.length_c   1.000
_cell.angle_alpha   90.00
_cell.angle_beta   90.00
_cell.angle_gamma   90.00
#
_symmetry.space_group_name_H-M   'P 1'
#
loop_
_entity.id
_entity.type
_entity.pdbx_description
1 polymer ?
#
loop_
_entity_poly.entity_id
_entity_poly.type
_entity_poly.pdbx_seq_one_letter_code
_entity_poly.pdbx_strand_id
1 'polypeptide(L)'
;MNGFLLARPDGVLRASGVRAAFDAVNDARAALRTGAAAIVVGALPFDPARPAALVAPAEQVHTAGPWRPAALPPLQRVQVVSEFPSAGEHLARVAKLVEQLDDPDTELRKVVAARSVLAEADGVLEPETVAAQLAARHPGASVFAVDLTAAGRTGATLIGASPELLVARQGRTVTLHPLAGTAPRPAAPRAGPGAGPGVGGPAQKPPGR
;
A
#
# COMPACT_ATOMS: atom_id res chain seq x y z
N MET A 1 8.93 10.77 10.32
CA MET A 1 8.07 11.63 9.47
C MET A 1 6.78 11.87 10.23
N ASN A 2 6.51 13.12 10.58
CA ASN A 2 5.25 13.46 11.27
C ASN A 2 4.31 14.08 10.23
N GLY A 3 3.71 13.25 9.37
CA GLY A 3 2.88 13.80 8.32
C GLY A 3 2.38 12.78 7.30
N PHE A 4 2.01 13.30 6.15
CA PHE A 4 1.43 12.55 5.05
C PHE A 4 2.14 12.85 3.73
N LEU A 5 2.40 11.81 2.95
CA LEU A 5 2.88 11.88 1.58
C LEU A 5 1.97 11.03 0.69
N LEU A 6 1.55 11.59 -0.43
CA LEU A 6 0.99 10.85 -1.55
C LEU A 6 1.66 11.35 -2.84
N ALA A 7 2.46 10.49 -3.45
CA ALA A 7 3.13 10.77 -4.71
C ALA A 7 2.53 9.89 -5.81
N ARG A 8 1.98 10.52 -6.83
CA ARG A 8 1.41 9.91 -8.02
C ARG A 8 2.18 10.37 -9.27
N PRO A 9 2.01 9.71 -10.41
CA PRO A 9 2.66 10.13 -11.65
C PRO A 9 2.32 11.58 -12.08
N ASP A 10 1.14 12.07 -11.70
CA ASP A 10 0.61 13.39 -12.06
C ASP A 10 0.84 14.47 -11.00
N GLY A 11 1.21 14.10 -9.77
CA GLY A 11 1.42 15.08 -8.70
C GLY A 11 1.79 14.49 -7.36
N VAL A 12 2.26 15.37 -6.48
CA VAL A 12 2.65 15.04 -5.11
C VAL A 12 1.89 15.91 -4.13
N LEU A 13 1.24 15.29 -3.16
CA LEU A 13 0.69 15.95 -1.99
C LEU A 13 1.57 15.62 -0.78
N ARG A 14 2.05 16.66 -0.11
CA ARG A 14 2.69 16.60 1.21
C ARG A 14 1.85 17.36 2.21
N ALA A 15 1.69 16.80 3.38
CA ALA A 15 1.02 17.50 4.47
C ALA A 15 1.78 17.27 5.78
N SER A 16 1.86 18.31 6.60
CA SER A 16 2.60 18.30 7.87
C SER A 16 1.85 19.04 8.97
N GLY A 17 2.23 18.72 10.20
CA GLY A 17 1.56 19.23 11.40
C GLY A 17 0.13 18.70 11.53
N VAL A 18 -0.46 18.92 12.69
CA VAL A 18 -1.81 18.46 13.02
C VAL A 18 -2.60 19.64 13.57
N ARG A 19 -3.61 20.10 12.84
CA ARG A 19 -4.58 21.10 13.30
C ARG A 19 -5.72 20.43 14.06
N ALA A 20 -6.17 19.28 13.56
CA ALA A 20 -7.13 18.40 14.21
C ALA A 20 -6.85 16.95 13.83
N ALA A 21 -7.10 16.01 14.75
CA ALA A 21 -7.01 14.57 14.51
C ALA A 21 -8.38 13.94 14.69
N PHE A 22 -8.67 12.91 13.89
CA PHE A 22 -9.93 12.19 13.90
C PHE A 22 -9.65 10.68 13.89
N ASP A 23 -10.19 9.97 14.84
CA ASP A 23 -10.19 8.51 14.90
C ASP A 23 -11.45 7.89 14.26
N ALA A 24 -12.50 8.71 14.06
CA ALA A 24 -13.74 8.33 13.40
C ALA A 24 -13.91 9.07 12.05
N VAL A 25 -14.30 8.31 11.03
CA VAL A 25 -14.54 8.83 9.66
C VAL A 25 -15.65 9.88 9.65
N ASN A 26 -16.69 9.69 10.47
CA ASN A 26 -17.84 10.60 10.51
C ASN A 26 -17.45 11.99 11.03
N ASP A 27 -16.54 12.07 11.98
CA ASP A 27 -16.07 13.36 12.52
C ASP A 27 -15.23 14.10 11.47
N ALA A 28 -14.33 13.39 10.77
CA ALA A 28 -13.60 13.96 9.66
C ALA A 28 -14.53 14.48 8.54
N ARG A 29 -15.58 13.71 8.19
CA ARG A 29 -16.60 14.15 7.23
C ARG A 29 -17.39 15.38 7.72
N ALA A 30 -17.71 15.44 8.99
CA ALA A 30 -18.37 16.60 9.58
C ALA A 30 -17.48 17.85 9.49
N ALA A 31 -16.19 17.73 9.81
CA ALA A 31 -15.24 18.83 9.70
C ALA A 31 -15.10 19.35 8.27
N LEU A 32 -15.06 18.46 7.27
CA LEU A 32 -15.04 18.86 5.85
C LEU A 32 -16.34 19.56 5.42
N ARG A 33 -17.51 19.05 5.84
CA ARG A 33 -18.81 19.63 5.47
C ARG A 33 -19.07 21.01 6.08
N THR A 34 -18.58 21.23 7.30
CA THR A 34 -18.74 22.51 8.01
C THR A 34 -17.69 23.54 7.63
N GLY A 35 -16.66 23.14 6.84
CA GLY A 35 -15.52 24.01 6.53
C GLY A 35 -14.50 24.14 7.66
N ALA A 36 -14.66 23.40 8.77
CA ALA A 36 -13.68 23.36 9.85
C ALA A 36 -12.34 22.75 9.40
N ALA A 37 -12.36 21.92 8.37
CA ALA A 37 -11.17 21.44 7.68
C ALA A 37 -11.35 21.61 6.17
N ALA A 38 -10.33 22.14 5.49
CA ALA A 38 -10.31 22.25 4.03
C ALA A 38 -9.88 20.92 3.38
N ILE A 39 -9.10 20.15 4.08
CA ILE A 39 -8.59 18.83 3.65
C ILE A 39 -8.44 17.95 4.87
N VAL A 40 -8.64 16.65 4.67
CA VAL A 40 -8.28 15.60 5.61
C VAL A 40 -7.42 14.58 4.87
N VAL A 41 -6.31 14.19 5.48
CA VAL A 41 -5.38 13.17 4.97
C VAL A 41 -5.20 12.08 6.01
N GLY A 42 -4.78 10.88 5.57
CA GLY A 42 -4.51 9.80 6.52
C GLY A 42 -4.76 8.41 5.96
N ALA A 43 -5.02 7.46 6.86
CA ALA A 43 -5.33 6.07 6.55
C ALA A 43 -6.59 5.59 7.27
N LEU A 44 -7.36 4.77 6.58
CA LEU A 44 -8.53 4.09 7.12
C LEU A 44 -8.17 2.64 7.46
N PRO A 45 -8.63 2.12 8.60
CA PRO A 45 -8.49 0.70 8.90
C PRO A 45 -9.42 -0.13 7.99
N PHE A 46 -9.06 -1.40 7.75
CA PHE A 46 -9.94 -2.34 7.06
C PHE A 46 -11.22 -2.60 7.87
N ASP A 47 -11.07 -2.82 9.17
CA ASP A 47 -12.17 -2.95 10.10
C ASP A 47 -12.65 -1.56 10.53
N PRO A 48 -13.87 -1.13 10.15
CA PRO A 48 -14.38 0.21 10.46
C PRO A 48 -14.62 0.45 11.97
N ALA A 49 -14.60 -0.59 12.79
CA ALA A 49 -14.68 -0.47 14.26
C ALA A 49 -13.35 -0.04 14.90
N ARG A 50 -12.25 -0.06 14.13
CA ARG A 50 -10.93 0.36 14.61
C ARG A 50 -10.69 1.85 14.36
N PRO A 51 -9.85 2.50 15.19
CA PRO A 51 -9.52 3.90 14.99
C PRO A 51 -8.87 4.18 13.62
N ALA A 52 -9.33 5.21 12.95
CA ALA A 52 -8.71 5.73 11.75
C ALA A 52 -7.53 6.67 12.10
N ALA A 53 -6.54 6.75 11.22
CA ALA A 53 -5.47 7.74 11.32
C ALA A 53 -5.77 8.90 10.37
N LEU A 54 -6.66 9.80 10.75
CA LEU A 54 -7.07 10.94 9.93
C LEU A 54 -6.67 12.26 10.60
N VAL A 55 -6.13 13.19 9.81
CA VAL A 55 -5.75 14.50 10.30
C VAL A 55 -6.17 15.62 9.33
N ALA A 56 -6.60 16.75 9.87
CA ALA A 56 -6.58 18.02 9.18
C ALA A 56 -5.17 18.61 9.38
N PRO A 57 -4.34 18.72 8.34
CA PRO A 57 -2.97 19.17 8.50
C PRO A 57 -2.89 20.67 8.76
N ALA A 58 -1.81 21.10 9.42
CA ALA A 58 -1.49 22.52 9.58
C ALA A 58 -1.00 23.12 8.26
N GLU A 59 -0.24 22.35 7.50
CA GLU A 59 0.37 22.75 6.23
C GLU A 59 0.18 21.69 5.18
N GLN A 60 0.03 22.13 3.93
CA GLN A 60 -0.02 21.24 2.78
C GLN A 60 0.68 21.88 1.57
N VAL A 61 1.34 21.05 0.79
CA VAL A 61 2.01 21.45 -0.45
C VAL A 61 1.62 20.49 -1.56
N HIS A 62 1.16 21.05 -2.67
CA HIS A 62 0.90 20.33 -3.91
C HIS A 62 1.96 20.67 -4.93
N THR A 63 2.57 19.66 -5.53
CA THR A 63 3.53 19.82 -6.62
C THR A 63 3.06 19.03 -7.83
N ALA A 64 3.04 19.65 -8.99
CA ALA A 64 2.68 18.98 -10.24
C ALA A 64 3.79 18.05 -10.72
N GLY A 65 3.39 16.98 -11.38
CA GLY A 65 4.29 15.95 -11.94
C GLY A 65 4.80 14.94 -10.91
N PRO A 66 5.56 13.95 -11.39
CA PRO A 66 6.02 12.86 -10.56
C PRO A 66 7.04 13.31 -9.52
N TRP A 67 7.01 12.66 -8.35
CA TRP A 67 8.04 12.88 -7.35
C TRP A 67 9.39 12.34 -7.84
N ARG A 68 10.38 13.21 -7.83
CA ARG A 68 11.77 12.89 -8.14
C ARG A 68 12.62 13.19 -6.91
N PRO A 69 12.89 12.20 -6.05
CA PRO A 69 13.75 12.41 -4.90
C PRO A 69 15.14 12.89 -5.33
N ALA A 70 15.65 13.92 -4.67
CA ALA A 70 16.97 14.49 -4.99
C ALA A 70 18.13 13.53 -4.67
N ALA A 71 17.92 12.64 -3.71
CA ALA A 71 18.88 11.62 -3.32
C ALA A 71 18.13 10.33 -2.95
N LEU A 72 18.79 9.20 -3.20
CA LEU A 72 18.31 7.87 -2.81
C LEU A 72 19.35 7.22 -1.89
N PRO A 73 19.38 7.58 -0.59
CA PRO A 73 20.27 6.92 0.34
C PRO A 73 19.96 5.42 0.38
N PRO A 74 20.97 4.56 0.56
CA PRO A 74 20.76 3.13 0.66
C PRO A 74 19.85 2.82 1.85
N LEU A 75 18.96 1.84 1.69
CA LEU A 75 18.21 1.30 2.80
C LEU A 75 19.16 0.52 3.73
N GLN A 76 18.85 0.56 5.01
CA GLN A 76 19.51 -0.27 6.00
C GLN A 76 19.30 -1.77 5.62
N ARG A 77 20.25 -2.59 6.06
CA ARG A 77 20.08 -4.04 5.94
C ARG A 77 18.84 -4.46 6.74
N VAL A 78 18.03 -5.31 6.13
CA VAL A 78 16.79 -5.78 6.74
C VAL A 78 16.83 -7.30 6.81
N GLN A 79 16.45 -7.86 7.96
CA GLN A 79 16.35 -9.31 8.19
C GLN A 79 14.91 -9.66 8.55
N VAL A 80 14.37 -10.72 7.93
CA VAL A 80 13.09 -11.27 8.31
C VAL A 80 13.26 -12.05 9.61
N VAL A 81 12.55 -11.63 10.65
CA VAL A 81 12.63 -12.24 11.99
C VAL A 81 11.42 -13.12 12.30
N SER A 82 10.31 -12.91 11.60
CA SER A 82 9.10 -13.72 11.80
C SER A 82 8.20 -13.70 10.57
N GLU A 83 7.42 -14.75 10.38
CA GLU A 83 6.47 -14.91 9.27
C GLU A 83 5.08 -15.25 9.81
N PHE A 84 4.01 -14.65 9.25
CA PHE A 84 2.63 -14.81 9.68
C PHE A 84 1.67 -15.02 8.48
N PRO A 85 1.15 -16.21 8.25
CA PRO A 85 1.56 -17.48 8.82
C PRO A 85 2.97 -17.88 8.38
N SER A 86 3.55 -18.88 9.02
CA SER A 86 4.80 -19.52 8.55
C SER A 86 4.63 -20.05 7.12
N ALA A 87 5.73 -20.30 6.43
CA ALA A 87 5.68 -20.83 5.06
C ALA A 87 4.89 -22.16 4.97
N GLY A 88 5.08 -23.06 5.94
CA GLY A 88 4.35 -24.35 5.98
C GLY A 88 2.85 -24.15 6.21
N GLU A 89 2.46 -23.32 7.15
CA GLU A 89 1.05 -23.01 7.39
C GLU A 89 0.39 -22.29 6.20
N HIS A 90 1.14 -21.43 5.50
CA HIS A 90 0.63 -20.77 4.29
C HIS A 90 0.36 -21.79 3.18
N LEU A 91 1.28 -22.73 2.93
CA LEU A 91 1.08 -23.79 1.95
C LEU A 91 -0.12 -24.66 2.30
N ALA A 92 -0.28 -25.05 3.57
CA ALA A 92 -1.43 -25.82 4.03
C ALA A 92 -2.76 -25.06 3.84
N ARG A 93 -2.77 -23.74 4.15
CA ARG A 93 -3.95 -22.88 3.88
C ARG A 93 -4.29 -22.81 2.40
N VAL A 94 -3.29 -22.63 1.52
CA VAL A 94 -3.51 -22.58 0.07
C VAL A 94 -4.08 -23.90 -0.43
N ALA A 95 -3.54 -25.04 -0.01
CA ALA A 95 -4.07 -26.35 -0.38
C ALA A 95 -5.55 -26.50 0.00
N LYS A 96 -5.91 -26.15 1.24
CA LYS A 96 -7.30 -26.18 1.71
C LYS A 96 -8.22 -25.21 0.94
N LEU A 97 -7.72 -24.03 0.56
CA LEU A 97 -8.49 -23.08 -0.23
C LEU A 97 -8.72 -23.57 -1.67
N VAL A 98 -7.76 -24.30 -2.24
CA VAL A 98 -7.92 -24.94 -3.54
C VAL A 98 -9.00 -26.03 -3.47
N GLU A 99 -8.98 -26.89 -2.46
CA GLU A 99 -10.04 -27.90 -2.23
C GLU A 99 -11.42 -27.22 -2.10
N GLN A 100 -11.52 -26.11 -1.39
CA GLN A 100 -12.78 -25.36 -1.27
C GLN A 100 -13.25 -24.73 -2.59
N LEU A 101 -12.31 -24.24 -3.43
CA LEU A 101 -12.65 -23.67 -4.74
C LEU A 101 -13.08 -24.72 -5.76
N ASP A 102 -12.58 -25.95 -5.60
CA ASP A 102 -12.95 -27.10 -6.46
C ASP A 102 -14.26 -27.77 -6.02
N ASP A 103 -14.78 -27.44 -4.84
CA ASP A 103 -16.06 -27.94 -4.36
C ASP A 103 -17.21 -27.28 -5.13
N PRO A 104 -18.06 -28.06 -5.86
CA PRO A 104 -19.17 -27.51 -6.64
C PRO A 104 -20.24 -26.81 -5.80
N ASP A 105 -20.36 -27.16 -4.51
CA ASP A 105 -21.36 -26.60 -3.60
C ASP A 105 -20.87 -25.31 -2.91
N THR A 106 -19.61 -24.90 -3.14
CA THR A 106 -19.08 -23.66 -2.55
C THR A 106 -19.60 -22.40 -3.26
N GLU A 107 -19.92 -21.37 -2.48
CA GLU A 107 -20.16 -20.03 -3.00
C GLU A 107 -18.85 -19.25 -3.27
N LEU A 108 -17.72 -19.78 -2.82
CA LEU A 108 -16.41 -19.16 -3.00
C LEU A 108 -15.98 -19.23 -4.46
N ARG A 109 -15.74 -18.07 -5.09
CA ARG A 109 -15.33 -17.99 -6.51
C ARG A 109 -13.89 -17.55 -6.69
N LYS A 110 -13.35 -16.80 -5.71
CA LYS A 110 -11.99 -16.27 -5.73
C LYS A 110 -11.54 -16.03 -4.30
N VAL A 111 -10.27 -16.29 -4.06
CA VAL A 111 -9.62 -16.00 -2.78
C VAL A 111 -8.21 -15.50 -3.01
N VAL A 112 -7.78 -14.56 -2.18
CA VAL A 112 -6.39 -14.12 -2.12
C VAL A 112 -5.82 -14.53 -0.77
N ALA A 113 -4.90 -15.48 -0.79
CA ALA A 113 -4.22 -15.95 0.42
C ALA A 113 -3.09 -14.98 0.77
N ALA A 114 -3.30 -14.16 1.80
CA ALA A 114 -2.32 -13.21 2.27
C ALA A 114 -1.38 -13.80 3.32
N ARG A 115 -0.14 -13.31 3.35
CA ARG A 115 0.81 -13.52 4.45
C ARG A 115 1.58 -12.22 4.70
N SER A 116 2.12 -12.10 5.89
CA SER A 116 2.96 -10.98 6.30
C SER A 116 4.27 -11.49 6.90
N VAL A 117 5.26 -10.63 6.91
CA VAL A 117 6.54 -10.88 7.58
C VAL A 117 6.85 -9.73 8.53
N LEU A 118 7.46 -10.04 9.65
CA LEU A 118 8.13 -9.06 10.49
C LEU A 118 9.59 -9.02 10.08
N ALA A 119 10.09 -7.84 9.83
CA ALA A 119 11.48 -7.63 9.47
C ALA A 119 12.09 -6.54 10.36
N GLU A 120 13.33 -6.71 10.75
CA GLU A 120 14.10 -5.76 11.53
C GLU A 120 15.23 -5.18 10.69
N ALA A 121 15.51 -3.90 10.87
CA ALA A 121 16.61 -3.22 10.22
C ALA A 121 17.75 -2.99 11.22
N ASP A 122 19.00 -2.99 10.73
CA ASP A 122 20.20 -2.73 11.54
C ASP A 122 20.26 -1.29 12.10
N GLY A 123 19.32 -0.43 11.71
CA GLY A 123 19.21 0.96 12.16
C GLY A 123 17.84 1.56 11.89
N VAL A 124 17.72 2.86 12.08
CA VAL A 124 16.45 3.57 11.86
C VAL A 124 16.11 3.58 10.38
N LEU A 125 14.92 3.11 10.06
CA LEU A 125 14.31 3.24 8.72
C LEU A 125 13.57 4.57 8.66
N GLU A 126 14.16 5.55 7.99
CA GLU A 126 13.47 6.80 7.73
C GLU A 126 12.33 6.61 6.73
N PRO A 127 11.07 6.90 7.11
CA PRO A 127 9.91 6.65 6.24
C PRO A 127 10.00 7.31 4.87
N GLU A 128 10.57 8.50 4.80
CA GLU A 128 10.74 9.23 3.53
C GLU A 128 11.76 8.55 2.62
N THR A 129 12.82 7.98 3.18
CA THR A 129 13.82 7.21 2.42
C THR A 129 13.19 5.96 1.82
N VAL A 130 12.37 5.23 2.60
CA VAL A 130 11.66 4.04 2.09
C VAL A 130 10.69 4.42 0.97
N ALA A 131 9.90 5.48 1.16
CA ALA A 131 8.98 5.98 0.15
C ALA A 131 9.71 6.43 -1.13
N ALA A 132 10.87 7.11 -1.00
CA ALA A 132 11.69 7.54 -2.12
C ALA A 132 12.23 6.35 -2.93
N GLN A 133 12.70 5.31 -2.26
CA GLN A 133 13.16 4.07 -2.90
C GLN A 133 11.99 3.36 -3.64
N LEU A 134 10.79 3.36 -3.06
CA LEU A 134 9.61 2.81 -3.73
C LEU A 134 9.24 3.63 -4.97
N ALA A 135 9.26 4.96 -4.89
CA ALA A 135 8.97 5.84 -6.03
C ALA A 135 9.96 5.64 -7.18
N ALA A 136 11.24 5.49 -6.87
CA ALA A 136 12.27 5.25 -7.88
C ALA A 136 12.13 3.88 -8.56
N ARG A 137 11.75 2.84 -7.80
CA ARG A 137 11.57 1.47 -8.32
C ARG A 137 10.24 1.29 -9.06
N HIS A 138 9.23 2.07 -8.72
CA HIS A 138 7.86 1.94 -9.25
C HIS A 138 7.34 3.30 -9.75
N PRO A 139 7.90 3.87 -10.82
CA PRO A 139 7.58 5.24 -11.26
C PRO A 139 6.14 5.43 -11.71
N GLY A 140 5.41 4.35 -12.02
CA GLY A 140 4.00 4.37 -12.38
C GLY A 140 3.04 4.16 -11.21
N ALA A 141 3.56 3.85 -10.00
CA ALA A 141 2.73 3.57 -8.85
C ALA A 141 2.38 4.85 -8.06
N SER A 142 1.28 4.76 -7.31
CA SER A 142 0.97 5.72 -6.24
C SER A 142 1.75 5.32 -4.99
N VAL A 143 2.73 6.12 -4.60
CA VAL A 143 3.52 5.92 -3.38
C VAL A 143 2.95 6.77 -2.26
N PHE A 144 2.81 6.19 -1.08
CA PHE A 144 2.28 6.88 0.08
C PHE A 144 3.09 6.59 1.34
N ALA A 145 3.11 7.56 2.26
CA ALA A 145 3.57 7.40 3.63
C ALA A 145 2.63 8.18 4.56
N VAL A 146 2.13 7.51 5.60
CA VAL A 146 1.11 8.04 6.51
C VAL A 146 1.53 7.79 7.95
N ASP A 147 1.65 8.84 8.73
CA ASP A 147 1.84 8.75 10.18
C ASP A 147 0.56 8.19 10.84
N LEU A 148 0.72 7.15 11.66
CA LEU A 148 -0.40 6.46 12.30
C LEU A 148 -0.65 6.91 13.75
N THR A 149 -0.02 8.00 14.19
CA THR A 149 -0.18 8.52 15.56
C THR A 149 -1.63 8.84 15.90
N ALA A 150 -2.41 9.37 14.94
CA ALA A 150 -3.83 9.68 15.13
C ALA A 150 -4.70 8.44 15.39
N ALA A 151 -4.23 7.24 15.00
CA ALA A 151 -4.85 5.96 15.35
C ALA A 151 -4.25 5.33 16.63
N GLY A 152 -3.56 6.09 17.46
CA GLY A 152 -2.91 5.61 18.68
C GLY A 152 -1.63 4.80 18.46
N ARG A 153 -1.03 4.85 17.26
CA ARG A 153 0.19 4.11 16.91
C ARG A 153 1.37 5.06 16.74
N THR A 154 1.78 5.68 17.84
CA THR A 154 2.91 6.63 17.86
C THR A 154 4.19 5.96 17.35
N GLY A 155 4.92 6.66 16.46
CA GLY A 155 6.16 6.17 15.86
C GLY A 155 5.95 5.15 14.72
N ALA A 156 4.71 4.77 14.42
CA ALA A 156 4.41 3.90 13.29
C ALA A 156 4.04 4.72 12.04
N THR A 157 4.54 4.29 10.88
CA THR A 157 4.21 4.87 9.58
C THR A 157 3.77 3.76 8.62
N LEU A 158 2.63 3.93 7.97
CA LEU A 158 2.18 3.08 6.87
C LEU A 158 2.81 3.59 5.57
N ILE A 159 3.58 2.73 4.90
CA ILE A 159 4.26 3.08 3.65
C ILE A 159 3.92 2.04 2.60
N GLY A 160 3.69 2.47 1.37
CA GLY A 160 3.41 1.55 0.29
C GLY A 160 3.52 2.17 -1.10
N ALA A 161 3.48 1.30 -2.11
CA ALA A 161 3.38 1.65 -3.51
C ALA A 161 2.27 0.81 -4.16
N SER A 162 1.24 1.45 -4.68
CA SER A 162 0.12 0.78 -5.33
C SER A 162 0.17 1.05 -6.84
N PRO A 163 0.28 -0.01 -7.68
CA PRO A 163 0.26 0.14 -9.12
C PRO A 163 -1.16 0.28 -9.68
N GLU A 164 -2.17 -0.04 -8.88
CA GLU A 164 -3.56 -0.14 -9.32
C GLU A 164 -4.43 0.93 -8.70
N LEU A 165 -5.23 1.56 -9.54
CA LEU A 165 -6.23 2.52 -9.14
C LEU A 165 -7.58 1.82 -8.97
N LEU A 166 -8.08 1.75 -7.75
CA LEU A 166 -9.36 1.11 -7.44
C LEU A 166 -10.51 1.78 -8.20
N VAL A 167 -10.56 3.11 -8.14
CA VAL A 167 -11.58 3.92 -8.81
C VAL A 167 -11.09 5.35 -8.99
N ALA A 168 -11.40 5.96 -10.12
CA ALA A 168 -11.20 7.38 -10.35
C ALA A 168 -12.54 8.05 -10.67
N ARG A 169 -12.70 9.29 -10.23
CA ARG A 169 -13.83 10.14 -10.58
C ARG A 169 -13.33 11.49 -11.06
N GLN A 170 -13.79 11.90 -12.25
CA GLN A 170 -13.56 13.24 -12.78
C GLN A 170 -14.90 13.85 -13.20
N GLY A 171 -15.36 14.82 -12.45
CA GLY A 171 -16.71 15.37 -12.64
C GLY A 171 -17.79 14.30 -12.41
N ARG A 172 -18.52 13.95 -13.48
CA ARG A 172 -19.54 12.89 -13.49
C ARG A 172 -19.05 11.54 -14.02
N THR A 173 -17.83 11.49 -14.55
CA THR A 173 -17.24 10.27 -15.11
C THR A 173 -16.54 9.48 -14.00
N VAL A 174 -16.87 8.21 -13.88
CA VAL A 174 -16.20 7.24 -13.00
C VAL A 174 -15.47 6.23 -13.86
N THR A 175 -14.21 5.98 -13.54
CA THR A 175 -13.34 5.05 -14.27
C THR A 175 -12.77 4.02 -13.32
N LEU A 176 -12.78 2.75 -13.76
CA LEU A 176 -12.14 1.62 -13.09
C LEU A 176 -11.24 0.92 -14.11
N HIS A 177 -10.02 0.59 -13.69
CA HIS A 177 -9.08 -0.18 -14.52
C HIS A 177 -8.53 -1.35 -13.68
N PRO A 178 -9.33 -2.40 -13.46
CA PRO A 178 -8.86 -3.56 -12.72
C PRO A 178 -7.75 -4.27 -13.50
N LEU A 179 -6.67 -4.61 -12.80
CA LEU A 179 -5.56 -5.37 -13.35
C LEU A 179 -5.59 -6.79 -12.77
N ALA A 180 -5.43 -7.77 -13.64
CA ALA A 180 -5.24 -9.16 -13.25
C ALA A 180 -4.15 -9.77 -14.13
N GLY A 181 -3.27 -10.55 -13.51
CA GLY A 181 -2.21 -11.26 -14.21
C GLY A 181 -2.12 -12.70 -13.73
N THR A 182 -1.82 -13.61 -14.65
CA THR A 182 -1.56 -15.01 -14.34
C THR A 182 -0.16 -15.36 -14.83
N ALA A 183 0.67 -15.91 -13.94
CA ALA A 183 1.95 -16.48 -14.32
C ALA A 183 1.80 -18.01 -14.40
N PRO A 184 2.31 -18.68 -15.47
CA PRO A 184 2.30 -20.13 -15.54
C PRO A 184 3.19 -20.71 -14.44
N ARG A 185 2.78 -21.85 -13.86
CA ARG A 185 3.61 -22.58 -12.91
C ARG A 185 4.84 -23.13 -13.66
N PRO A 186 6.08 -22.92 -13.18
CA PRO A 186 7.24 -23.55 -13.78
C PRO A 186 7.09 -25.08 -13.79
N ALA A 187 7.47 -25.73 -14.89
CA ALA A 187 7.33 -27.18 -15.05
C ALA A 187 8.26 -28.02 -14.14
N ALA A 188 9.26 -27.42 -13.49
CA ALA A 188 10.15 -28.07 -12.51
C ALA A 188 10.61 -27.08 -11.44
N PRO A 189 10.85 -27.55 -10.20
CA PRO A 189 11.47 -26.70 -9.17
C PRO A 189 12.88 -26.32 -9.64
N ARG A 190 13.21 -25.05 -9.67
CA ARG A 190 14.59 -24.61 -9.81
C ARG A 190 15.35 -25.02 -8.54
N ALA A 191 16.15 -26.06 -8.62
CA ALA A 191 17.13 -26.41 -7.62
C ALA A 191 18.24 -25.35 -7.64
N GLY A 192 18.27 -24.49 -6.60
CA GLY A 192 19.36 -23.54 -6.39
C GLY A 192 19.08 -22.71 -5.13
N PRO A 193 20.01 -22.68 -4.15
CA PRO A 193 19.88 -21.79 -3.00
C PRO A 193 20.16 -20.35 -3.46
N GLY A 194 19.18 -19.44 -3.38
CA GLY A 194 19.43 -18.01 -3.46
C GLY A 194 18.65 -17.18 -4.48
N ALA A 195 17.71 -17.73 -5.23
CA ALA A 195 16.85 -16.91 -6.09
C ALA A 195 15.50 -16.68 -5.39
N GLY A 196 15.33 -15.53 -4.76
CA GLY A 196 14.02 -15.01 -4.39
C GLY A 196 13.12 -14.90 -5.63
N PRO A 197 11.78 -14.95 -5.49
CA PRO A 197 10.89 -14.85 -6.63
C PRO A 197 11.11 -13.50 -7.32
N GLY A 198 11.65 -13.56 -8.54
CA GLY A 198 11.71 -12.38 -9.40
C GLY A 198 10.28 -11.91 -9.63
N VAL A 199 9.97 -10.70 -9.21
CA VAL A 199 8.72 -10.02 -9.51
C VAL A 199 8.70 -9.86 -11.03
N GLY A 200 7.87 -10.63 -11.71
CA GLY A 200 7.70 -10.54 -13.16
C GLY A 200 7.32 -9.11 -13.52
N GLY A 201 8.08 -8.51 -14.42
CA GLY A 201 7.73 -7.23 -15.02
C GLY A 201 6.36 -7.28 -15.70
N PRO A 202 5.75 -6.13 -16.00
CA PRO A 202 4.41 -6.06 -16.55
C PRO A 202 4.31 -6.89 -17.84
N ALA A 203 3.31 -7.79 -17.87
CA ALA A 203 3.01 -8.58 -19.05
C ALA A 203 2.66 -7.65 -20.22
N GLN A 204 3.40 -7.73 -21.31
CA GLN A 204 3.09 -7.02 -22.53
C GLN A 204 1.73 -7.49 -23.07
N LYS A 205 0.87 -6.52 -23.39
CA LYS A 205 -0.43 -6.71 -24.02
C LYS A 205 -0.22 -7.37 -25.39
N PRO A 206 -0.93 -8.46 -25.75
CA PRO A 206 -0.89 -8.98 -27.10
C PRO A 206 -1.51 -7.97 -28.07
N PRO A 207 -1.04 -7.90 -29.32
CA PRO A 207 -1.60 -7.00 -30.33
C PRO A 207 -3.04 -7.41 -30.64
N GLY A 208 -3.94 -6.43 -30.67
CA GLY A 208 -5.35 -6.61 -30.95
C GLY A 208 -5.59 -7.12 -32.37
N ARG A 209 -6.56 -7.98 -32.52
CA ARG A 209 -7.36 -8.18 -33.74
C ARG A 209 -8.71 -7.54 -33.55
#